data_8e9e5ce245fbd9f639e80427c18e8e1c
#
_entry.id   8e9e5ce245fbd9f639e80427c18e8e1c
#
_cell.length_a   1.000
_cell.length_b   1.000
_cell.length_c   1.000
_cell.angle_alpha   90.00
_cell.angle_beta   90.00
_cell.angle_gamma   90.00
#
_symmetry.space_group_name_H-M   'P 1'
#
loop_
_entity.id
_entity.type
_entity.pdbx_description
1 polymer ?
#
loop_
_entity_poly.entity_id
_entity_poly.type
_entity_poly.pdbx_seq_one_letter_code
_entity_poly.pdbx_strand_id
1 'polypeptide(L)'
;MGVKRSAITENGSIIDTLITDRTASDVAEAVSLAQKISTGNATEAEITEFLTVMNGSYNYTDMNRVGQAVAYLRDRLRDDAGTSVEVDPKTDWANGDIPTPEQAAQYISDVKNIRAAFILPENTPPAPESLSNLTYSQANNIETILQNLDKTIESLKITLITSGEVFSGEV
;
A
#
# COMPACT_ATOMS: atom_id res chain seq x y z
N MET A 1 20.84 -2.90 9.65
CA MET A 1 20.79 -3.57 8.33
C MET A 1 19.36 -3.42 7.83
N GLY A 2 19.13 -2.41 6.98
CA GLY A 2 17.79 -2.17 6.41
C GLY A 2 17.38 -3.33 5.51
N VAL A 3 16.12 -3.75 5.63
CA VAL A 3 15.54 -4.78 4.76
C VAL A 3 15.39 -4.17 3.37
N LYS A 4 16.14 -4.66 2.39
CA LYS A 4 16.03 -4.24 0.99
C LYS A 4 14.73 -4.77 0.40
N ARG A 5 13.97 -3.90 -0.28
CA ARG A 5 12.78 -4.27 -1.06
C ARG A 5 13.11 -5.37 -2.05
N SER A 6 12.33 -6.45 -2.03
CA SER A 6 12.40 -7.50 -3.03
C SER A 6 11.69 -7.04 -4.30
N ALA A 7 12.31 -7.21 -5.45
CA ALA A 7 11.64 -7.03 -6.73
C ALA A 7 10.54 -8.10 -6.88
N ILE A 8 9.42 -7.72 -7.50
CA ILE A 8 8.30 -8.62 -7.80
C ILE A 8 8.84 -9.85 -8.54
N THR A 9 8.69 -11.03 -7.97
CA THR A 9 8.87 -12.28 -8.70
C THR A 9 7.69 -12.47 -9.65
N GLU A 10 7.90 -13.03 -10.83
CA GLU A 10 6.95 -13.13 -11.96
C GLU A 10 5.55 -13.72 -11.64
N ASN A 11 5.27 -14.11 -10.39
CA ASN A 11 3.98 -14.63 -9.91
C ASN A 11 3.50 -14.03 -8.57
N GLY A 12 4.09 -12.94 -8.07
CA GLY A 12 3.71 -12.31 -6.80
C GLY A 12 2.54 -11.32 -6.99
N SER A 13 1.61 -11.30 -6.02
CA SER A 13 0.57 -10.27 -5.93
C SER A 13 1.18 -8.90 -5.61
N ILE A 14 0.55 -7.81 -6.09
CA ILE A 14 0.92 -6.45 -5.66
C ILE A 14 0.84 -6.30 -4.13
N ILE A 15 0.00 -7.07 -3.48
CA ILE A 15 -0.17 -7.10 -2.02
C ILE A 15 1.11 -7.59 -1.31
N ASP A 16 1.86 -8.51 -1.92
CA ASP A 16 3.12 -9.04 -1.36
C ASP A 16 4.24 -8.00 -1.35
N THR A 17 4.09 -6.92 -2.10
CA THR A 17 5.06 -5.82 -2.16
C THR A 17 4.81 -4.72 -1.13
N LEU A 18 3.68 -4.77 -0.41
CA LEU A 18 3.30 -3.76 0.57
C LEU A 18 4.24 -3.77 1.78
N ILE A 19 4.57 -2.59 2.30
CA ILE A 19 5.50 -2.38 3.41
C ILE A 19 4.73 -1.91 4.63
N THR A 20 4.71 -2.75 5.67
CA THR A 20 3.94 -2.49 6.91
C THR A 20 4.81 -2.41 8.16
N ASP A 21 6.13 -2.47 8.00
CA ASP A 21 7.12 -2.60 9.06
C ASP A 21 8.16 -1.48 9.09
N ARG A 22 7.85 -0.33 8.48
CA ARG A 22 8.72 0.86 8.56
C ARG A 22 8.93 1.26 10.01
N THR A 23 10.15 1.68 10.34
CA THR A 23 10.56 2.03 11.69
C THR A 23 11.08 3.46 11.78
N ALA A 24 11.24 3.97 13.00
CA ALA A 24 11.90 5.24 13.24
C ALA A 24 13.38 5.23 12.77
N SER A 25 14.04 4.08 12.78
CA SER A 25 15.40 3.93 12.26
C SER A 25 15.45 4.14 10.75
N ASP A 26 14.50 3.58 10.00
CA ASP A 26 14.41 3.78 8.56
C ASP A 26 14.24 5.27 8.21
N VAL A 27 13.42 5.99 8.99
CA VAL A 27 13.24 7.44 8.81
C VAL A 27 14.52 8.21 9.12
N ALA A 28 15.24 7.84 10.18
CA ALA A 28 16.51 8.48 10.53
C ALA A 28 17.59 8.27 9.44
N GLU A 29 17.64 7.08 8.87
CA GLU A 29 18.51 6.77 7.71
C GLU A 29 18.13 7.61 6.50
N ALA A 30 16.85 7.72 6.18
CA ALA A 30 16.36 8.54 5.07
C ALA A 30 16.69 10.03 5.26
N VAL A 31 16.50 10.57 6.47
CA VAL A 31 16.86 11.96 6.80
C VAL A 31 18.36 12.19 6.65
N SER A 32 19.20 11.27 7.16
CA SER A 32 20.65 11.34 7.02
C SER A 32 21.09 11.37 5.55
N LEU A 33 20.48 10.52 4.73
CA LEU A 33 20.79 10.46 3.30
C LEU A 33 20.27 11.68 2.54
N ALA A 34 19.08 12.18 2.88
CA ALA A 34 18.56 13.44 2.31
C ALA A 34 19.51 14.62 2.61
N GLN A 35 20.12 14.68 3.80
CA GLN A 35 21.13 15.68 4.12
C GLN A 35 22.41 15.53 3.28
N LYS A 36 22.89 14.31 3.05
CA LYS A 36 24.03 14.07 2.15
C LYS A 36 23.71 14.52 0.71
N ILE A 37 22.50 14.23 0.22
CA ILE A 37 22.06 14.65 -1.11
C ILE A 37 22.03 16.17 -1.20
N SER A 38 21.42 16.85 -0.22
CA SER A 38 21.30 18.31 -0.20
C SER A 38 22.63 19.05 -0.15
N THR A 39 23.67 18.41 0.43
CA THR A 39 25.04 18.97 0.52
C THR A 39 25.94 18.53 -0.64
N GLY A 40 25.43 17.77 -1.60
CA GLY A 40 26.20 17.25 -2.74
C GLY A 40 27.23 16.18 -2.38
N ASN A 41 27.12 15.56 -1.19
CA ASN A 41 28.05 14.54 -0.70
C ASN A 41 27.54 13.10 -0.92
N ALA A 42 26.37 12.93 -1.54
CA ALA A 42 25.82 11.62 -1.86
C ALA A 42 26.34 11.09 -3.19
N THR A 43 26.58 9.79 -3.27
CA THR A 43 26.91 9.08 -4.51
C THR A 43 25.63 8.85 -5.34
N GLU A 44 25.77 8.58 -6.65
CA GLU A 44 24.64 8.22 -7.50
C GLU A 44 23.87 6.99 -6.98
N ALA A 45 24.59 6.00 -6.41
CA ALA A 45 23.98 4.82 -5.82
C ALA A 45 23.11 5.18 -4.61
N GLU A 46 23.58 6.06 -3.72
CA GLU A 46 22.83 6.55 -2.57
C GLU A 46 21.61 7.36 -2.99
N ILE A 47 21.74 8.20 -4.04
CA ILE A 47 20.60 8.96 -4.60
C ILE A 47 19.54 7.98 -5.16
N THR A 48 19.97 6.99 -5.92
CA THR A 48 19.07 5.97 -6.48
C THR A 48 18.38 5.18 -5.35
N GLU A 49 19.11 4.78 -4.32
CA GLU A 49 18.55 4.08 -3.15
C GLU A 49 17.48 4.92 -2.45
N PHE A 50 17.76 6.21 -2.20
CA PHE A 50 16.81 7.14 -1.59
C PHE A 50 15.52 7.28 -2.39
N LEU A 51 15.64 7.36 -3.72
CA LEU A 51 14.50 7.59 -4.61
C LEU A 51 13.67 6.34 -4.89
N THR A 52 14.20 5.12 -4.67
CA THR A 52 13.54 3.90 -5.17
C THR A 52 13.27 2.85 -4.11
N VAL A 53 14.21 2.54 -3.20
CA VAL A 53 14.13 1.36 -2.33
C VAL A 53 14.17 1.65 -0.83
N MET A 54 14.36 2.91 -0.44
CA MET A 54 14.51 3.27 0.98
C MET A 54 13.16 3.27 1.70
N ASN A 55 13.02 2.44 2.73
CA ASN A 55 11.77 2.32 3.49
C ASN A 55 11.37 3.60 4.25
N GLY A 56 12.35 4.40 4.69
CA GLY A 56 12.12 5.62 5.45
C GLY A 56 11.67 6.83 4.62
N SER A 57 11.78 6.77 3.29
CA SER A 57 11.29 7.80 2.39
C SER A 57 9.98 7.34 1.74
N TYR A 58 8.87 8.06 1.99
CA TYR A 58 7.62 7.81 1.28
C TYR A 58 7.66 8.59 -0.04
N ASN A 59 7.87 7.91 -1.14
CA ASN A 59 8.14 8.50 -2.45
C ASN A 59 7.17 8.00 -3.54
N TYR A 60 7.42 8.40 -4.79
CA TYR A 60 6.58 8.04 -5.93
C TYR A 60 6.41 6.51 -6.12
N THR A 61 7.40 5.70 -5.73
CA THR A 61 7.30 4.23 -5.83
C THR A 61 6.32 3.68 -4.80
N ASP A 62 6.26 4.26 -3.60
CA ASP A 62 5.29 3.92 -2.57
C ASP A 62 3.87 4.31 -3.01
N MET A 63 3.73 5.53 -3.56
CA MET A 63 2.44 6.01 -4.05
C MET A 63 1.91 5.15 -5.20
N ASN A 64 2.76 4.75 -6.14
CA ASN A 64 2.39 3.84 -7.22
C ASN A 64 1.98 2.46 -6.69
N ARG A 65 2.75 1.90 -5.77
CA ARG A 65 2.47 0.60 -5.14
C ARG A 65 1.10 0.59 -4.46
N VAL A 66 0.80 1.60 -3.65
CA VAL A 66 -0.50 1.74 -2.99
C VAL A 66 -1.62 1.97 -4.00
N GLY A 67 -1.43 2.84 -4.99
CA GLY A 67 -2.41 3.05 -6.06
C GLY A 67 -2.75 1.76 -6.82
N GLN A 68 -1.73 0.98 -7.18
CA GLN A 68 -1.90 -0.32 -7.84
C GLN A 68 -2.61 -1.33 -6.92
N ALA A 69 -2.29 -1.35 -5.62
CA ALA A 69 -2.96 -2.22 -4.66
C ALA A 69 -4.44 -1.84 -4.46
N VAL A 70 -4.77 -0.54 -4.44
CA VAL A 70 -6.15 -0.04 -4.39
C VAL A 70 -6.93 -0.47 -5.64
N ALA A 71 -6.36 -0.32 -6.84
CA ALA A 71 -6.97 -0.76 -8.08
C ALA A 71 -7.22 -2.28 -8.09
N TYR A 72 -6.24 -3.05 -7.68
CA TYR A 72 -6.34 -4.50 -7.56
C TYR A 72 -7.44 -4.92 -6.57
N LEU A 73 -7.50 -4.31 -5.40
CA LEU A 73 -8.50 -4.63 -4.39
C LEU A 73 -9.92 -4.20 -4.78
N ARG A 74 -10.07 -3.08 -5.49
CA ARG A 74 -11.35 -2.69 -6.10
C ARG A 74 -11.87 -3.81 -7.02
N ASP A 75 -11.02 -4.35 -7.87
CA ASP A 75 -11.40 -5.40 -8.81
C ASP A 75 -11.72 -6.71 -8.05
N ARG A 76 -10.93 -7.07 -7.03
CA ARG A 76 -11.23 -8.22 -6.17
C ARG A 76 -12.55 -8.08 -5.39
N LEU A 77 -12.83 -6.90 -4.85
CA LEU A 77 -14.11 -6.63 -4.17
C LEU A 77 -15.30 -6.88 -5.11
N ARG A 78 -15.20 -6.41 -6.35
CA ARG A 78 -16.24 -6.64 -7.37
C ARG A 78 -16.37 -8.11 -7.73
N ASP A 79 -15.27 -8.77 -8.06
CA ASP A 79 -15.26 -10.09 -8.69
C ASP A 79 -15.38 -11.22 -7.66
N ASP A 80 -14.76 -11.12 -6.50
CA ASP A 80 -14.72 -12.16 -5.46
C ASP A 80 -15.78 -11.93 -4.35
N ALA A 81 -16.13 -10.66 -4.04
CA ALA A 81 -17.04 -10.32 -2.95
C ALA A 81 -18.36 -9.68 -3.40
N GLY A 82 -18.55 -9.43 -4.69
CA GLY A 82 -19.77 -8.81 -5.24
C GLY A 82 -20.01 -7.37 -4.74
N THR A 83 -18.97 -6.69 -4.28
CA THR A 83 -19.02 -5.33 -3.70
C THR A 83 -18.36 -4.33 -4.62
N SER A 84 -19.07 -3.27 -5.00
CA SER A 84 -18.50 -2.17 -5.77
C SER A 84 -18.05 -1.05 -4.86
N VAL A 85 -16.90 -0.45 -5.16
CA VAL A 85 -16.34 0.72 -4.45
C VAL A 85 -15.85 1.74 -5.46
N GLU A 86 -16.18 3.01 -5.20
CA GLU A 86 -15.73 4.14 -6.04
C GLU A 86 -14.35 4.61 -5.57
N VAL A 87 -13.34 4.36 -6.41
CA VAL A 87 -11.96 4.80 -6.23
C VAL A 87 -11.35 5.18 -7.58
N ASP A 88 -10.44 6.15 -7.57
CA ASP A 88 -9.72 6.61 -8.77
C ASP A 88 -8.21 6.72 -8.48
N PRO A 89 -7.53 5.60 -8.24
CA PRO A 89 -6.13 5.60 -7.82
C PRO A 89 -5.19 5.97 -8.98
N LYS A 90 -4.37 7.00 -8.76
CA LYS A 90 -3.24 7.31 -9.65
C LYS A 90 -2.11 6.31 -9.44
N THR A 91 -1.61 5.71 -10.52
CA THR A 91 -0.61 4.63 -10.52
C THR A 91 0.64 4.93 -11.34
N ASP A 92 0.77 6.16 -11.83
CA ASP A 92 1.80 6.61 -12.77
C ASP A 92 2.58 7.83 -12.24
N TRP A 93 2.82 7.88 -10.92
CA TRP A 93 3.69 8.88 -10.32
C TRP A 93 5.12 8.72 -10.84
N ALA A 94 5.74 9.83 -11.24
CA ALA A 94 7.13 9.86 -11.68
C ALA A 94 8.06 10.43 -10.59
N ASN A 95 9.35 10.17 -10.76
CA ASN A 95 10.36 10.78 -9.87
C ASN A 95 10.31 12.30 -9.96
N GLY A 96 10.17 12.96 -8.81
CA GLY A 96 10.04 14.41 -8.71
C GLY A 96 8.60 14.93 -8.73
N ASP A 97 7.60 14.07 -8.95
CA ASP A 97 6.20 14.48 -8.83
C ASP A 97 5.88 14.88 -7.38
N ILE A 98 5.23 16.01 -7.24
CA ILE A 98 4.67 16.50 -5.98
C ILE A 98 3.14 16.47 -6.13
N PRO A 99 2.42 15.71 -5.30
CA PRO A 99 0.96 15.68 -5.35
C PRO A 99 0.36 17.07 -5.17
N THR A 100 -0.59 17.45 -6.02
CA THR A 100 -1.43 18.63 -5.73
C THR A 100 -2.31 18.35 -4.51
N PRO A 101 -2.88 19.37 -3.85
CA PRO A 101 -3.81 19.16 -2.74
C PRO A 101 -4.98 18.23 -3.10
N GLU A 102 -5.51 18.35 -4.33
CA GLU A 102 -6.60 17.51 -4.84
C GLU A 102 -6.16 16.05 -5.02
N GLN A 103 -4.97 15.83 -5.58
CA GLN A 103 -4.39 14.49 -5.75
C GLN A 103 -4.09 13.83 -4.41
N ALA A 104 -3.58 14.59 -3.44
CA ALA A 104 -3.33 14.10 -2.09
C ALA A 104 -4.64 13.75 -1.37
N ALA A 105 -5.69 14.55 -1.54
CA ALA A 105 -7.01 14.29 -0.98
C ALA A 105 -7.66 13.05 -1.64
N GLN A 106 -7.56 12.91 -2.97
CA GLN A 106 -8.05 11.73 -3.70
C GLN A 106 -7.36 10.45 -3.23
N TYR A 107 -6.03 10.48 -3.11
CA TYR A 107 -5.26 9.34 -2.61
C TYR A 107 -5.74 8.84 -1.23
N ILE A 108 -5.95 9.75 -0.29
CA ILE A 108 -6.46 9.40 1.05
C ILE A 108 -7.94 8.96 0.99
N SER A 109 -8.74 9.59 0.13
CA SER A 109 -10.13 9.19 -0.10
C SER A 109 -10.22 7.76 -0.62
N ASP A 110 -9.36 7.38 -1.56
CA ASP A 110 -9.30 6.01 -2.11
C ASP A 110 -9.00 4.99 -1.01
N VAL A 111 -8.01 5.27 -0.15
CA VAL A 111 -7.68 4.40 0.99
C VAL A 111 -8.86 4.30 1.98
N LYS A 112 -9.55 5.42 2.28
CA LYS A 112 -10.72 5.42 3.16
C LYS A 112 -11.89 4.65 2.56
N ASN A 113 -12.16 4.83 1.27
CA ASN A 113 -13.25 4.16 0.56
C ASN A 113 -13.02 2.64 0.48
N ILE A 114 -11.81 2.22 0.13
CA ILE A 114 -11.42 0.79 0.13
C ILE A 114 -11.57 0.19 1.53
N ARG A 115 -11.12 0.90 2.58
CA ARG A 115 -11.25 0.44 3.96
C ARG A 115 -12.71 0.28 4.39
N ALA A 116 -13.59 1.18 3.95
CA ALA A 116 -15.00 1.19 4.29
C ALA A 116 -15.86 0.21 3.46
N ALA A 117 -15.33 -0.28 2.33
CA ALA A 117 -16.07 -1.13 1.41
C ALA A 117 -16.38 -2.52 1.97
N PHE A 118 -15.68 -2.95 3.02
CA PHE A 118 -15.88 -4.27 3.62
C PHE A 118 -15.65 -4.26 5.14
N ILE A 119 -16.20 -5.27 5.84
CA ILE A 119 -15.97 -5.42 7.29
C ILE A 119 -14.57 -6.02 7.49
N LEU A 120 -13.67 -5.21 8.04
CA LEU A 120 -12.29 -5.61 8.33
C LEU A 120 -12.12 -6.07 9.77
N PRO A 121 -11.05 -6.85 10.09
CA PRO A 121 -10.69 -7.18 11.46
C PRO A 121 -10.62 -5.94 12.35
N GLU A 122 -11.04 -6.07 13.61
CA GLU A 122 -11.14 -4.96 14.59
C GLU A 122 -9.78 -4.26 14.81
N ASN A 123 -8.68 -5.00 14.68
CA ASN A 123 -7.32 -4.48 14.81
C ASN A 123 -6.80 -3.78 13.55
N THR A 124 -7.61 -3.63 12.48
CA THR A 124 -7.20 -2.89 11.29
C THR A 124 -7.07 -1.40 11.62
N PRO A 125 -5.91 -0.78 11.38
CA PRO A 125 -5.68 0.61 11.76
C PRO A 125 -6.58 1.57 11.00
N PRO A 126 -6.78 2.81 11.52
CA PRO A 126 -7.46 3.87 10.78
C PRO A 126 -6.60 4.37 9.62
N ALA A 127 -7.25 4.81 8.54
CA ALA A 127 -6.58 5.56 7.49
C ALA A 127 -6.14 6.95 8.01
N PRO A 128 -5.00 7.49 7.57
CA PRO A 128 -4.61 8.85 7.92
C PRO A 128 -5.60 9.88 7.35
N GLU A 129 -5.62 11.08 7.95
CA GLU A 129 -6.50 12.15 7.48
C GLU A 129 -5.95 12.90 6.26
N SER A 130 -4.63 12.92 6.09
CA SER A 130 -3.97 13.56 4.95
C SER A 130 -2.59 12.96 4.69
N LEU A 131 -2.01 13.24 3.50
CA LEU A 131 -0.61 12.94 3.20
C LEU A 131 0.36 13.97 3.82
N SER A 132 -0.15 15.11 4.31
CA SER A 132 0.68 16.15 4.90
C SER A 132 1.32 15.64 6.19
N ASN A 133 2.66 15.72 6.29
CA ASN A 133 3.42 15.22 7.43
C ASN A 133 3.15 13.73 7.75
N LEU A 134 3.00 12.92 6.72
CA LEU A 134 2.76 11.48 6.87
C LEU A 134 3.89 10.84 7.70
N THR A 135 3.55 10.27 8.83
CA THR A 135 4.49 9.52 9.66
C THR A 135 4.70 8.11 9.12
N TYR A 136 5.82 7.46 9.46
CA TYR A 136 6.06 6.06 9.08
C TYR A 136 4.96 5.12 9.60
N SER A 137 4.42 5.40 10.78
CA SER A 137 3.30 4.63 11.33
C SER A 137 2.03 4.78 10.49
N GLN A 138 1.72 5.99 10.02
CA GLN A 138 0.59 6.23 9.13
C GLN A 138 0.81 5.60 7.74
N ALA A 139 2.03 5.61 7.23
CA ALA A 139 2.37 4.91 5.99
C ALA A 139 2.18 3.39 6.14
N ASN A 140 2.62 2.80 7.27
CA ASN A 140 2.36 1.40 7.60
C ASN A 140 0.85 1.12 7.71
N ASN A 141 0.08 2.03 8.32
CA ASN A 141 -1.38 1.88 8.45
C ASN A 141 -2.07 1.79 7.09
N ILE A 142 -1.70 2.65 6.11
CA ILE A 142 -2.24 2.60 4.76
C ILE A 142 -2.05 1.18 4.18
N GLU A 143 -0.83 0.68 4.20
CA GLU A 143 -0.50 -0.60 3.57
C GLU A 143 -1.04 -1.79 4.37
N THR A 144 -1.16 -1.69 5.70
CA THR A 144 -1.82 -2.70 6.55
C THR A 144 -3.32 -2.82 6.26
N ILE A 145 -4.01 -1.69 6.00
CA ILE A 145 -5.42 -1.70 5.59
C ILE A 145 -5.59 -2.55 4.33
N LEU A 146 -4.76 -2.34 3.32
CA LEU A 146 -4.84 -3.05 2.05
C LEU A 146 -4.54 -4.54 2.20
N GLN A 147 -3.53 -4.91 3.00
CA GLN A 147 -3.25 -6.32 3.31
C GLN A 147 -4.40 -7.00 4.07
N ASN A 148 -5.00 -6.31 5.04
CA ASN A 148 -6.11 -6.88 5.82
C ASN A 148 -7.36 -7.08 4.96
N LEU A 149 -7.63 -6.16 4.04
CA LEU A 149 -8.74 -6.32 3.11
C LEU A 149 -8.52 -7.54 2.18
N ASP A 150 -7.32 -7.67 1.61
CA ASP A 150 -7.00 -8.82 0.76
C ASP A 150 -7.19 -10.15 1.48
N LYS A 151 -6.66 -10.27 2.70
CA LYS A 151 -6.82 -11.46 3.55
C LYS A 151 -8.30 -11.74 3.87
N THR A 152 -9.10 -10.69 4.06
CA THR A 152 -10.52 -10.83 4.36
C THR A 152 -11.30 -11.32 3.14
N ILE A 153 -11.02 -10.80 1.94
CA ILE A 153 -11.61 -11.27 0.69
C ILE A 153 -11.23 -12.73 0.44
N GLU A 154 -9.97 -13.11 0.66
CA GLU A 154 -9.52 -14.49 0.49
C GLU A 154 -10.21 -15.45 1.47
N SER A 155 -10.39 -15.04 2.72
CA SER A 155 -11.11 -15.84 3.73
C SER A 155 -12.59 -16.02 3.35
N LEU A 156 -13.23 -14.99 2.79
CA LEU A 156 -14.61 -15.07 2.28
C LEU A 156 -14.71 -16.08 1.14
N LYS A 157 -13.81 -16.02 0.17
CA LYS A 157 -13.76 -16.92 -0.99
C LYS A 157 -13.64 -18.39 -0.56
N ILE A 158 -12.74 -18.68 0.37
CA ILE A 158 -12.56 -20.04 0.93
C ILE A 158 -13.86 -20.52 1.60
N THR A 159 -14.50 -19.65 2.39
CA THR A 159 -15.74 -19.99 3.09
C THR A 159 -16.88 -20.29 2.11
N LEU A 160 -17.02 -19.51 1.03
CA LEU A 160 -18.05 -19.73 0.01
C LEU A 160 -17.84 -21.03 -0.77
N ILE A 161 -16.58 -21.37 -1.11
CA ILE A 161 -16.25 -22.62 -1.79
C ILE A 161 -16.59 -23.80 -0.88
N THR A 162 -16.15 -23.77 0.37
CA THR A 162 -16.37 -24.87 1.34
C THR A 162 -17.86 -25.06 1.64
N SER A 163 -18.65 -23.99 1.76
CA SER A 163 -20.10 -24.10 1.98
C SER A 163 -20.84 -24.61 0.75
N GLY A 164 -20.37 -24.33 -0.47
CA GLY A 164 -20.92 -24.86 -1.72
C GLY A 164 -20.71 -26.36 -1.88
N GLU A 165 -19.59 -26.90 -1.44
CA GLU A 165 -19.28 -28.35 -1.50
C GLU A 165 -20.15 -29.18 -0.55
N VAL A 166 -20.60 -28.63 0.57
CA VAL A 166 -21.46 -29.33 1.55
C VAL A 166 -22.88 -29.55 0.97
N PHE A 167 -23.34 -28.71 0.06
CA PHE A 167 -24.69 -28.83 -0.55
C PHE A 167 -24.74 -29.63 -1.84
N SER A 168 -23.61 -29.99 -2.46
CA SER A 168 -23.56 -30.76 -3.70
C SER A 168 -23.47 -32.28 -3.50
N GLY A 169 -23.46 -32.76 -2.28
CA GLY A 169 -23.22 -34.17 -1.91
C GLY A 169 -24.46 -35.02 -1.58
N GLU A 170 -25.68 -34.48 -1.67
CA GLU A 170 -26.91 -35.25 -1.39
C GLU A 170 -27.98 -34.98 -2.46
N VAL A 171 -27.90 -35.71 -3.56
CA VAL A 171 -29.06 -36.17 -4.34
C VAL A 171 -28.82 -37.59 -4.80
#